data_26d20f9a62722d99c819df3d45adc2bf
#
_entry.id   26d20f9a62722d99c819df3d45adc2bf
#
_cell.length_a   1.000
_cell.length_b   1.000
_cell.length_c   1.000
_cell.angle_alpha   90.00
_cell.angle_beta   90.00
_cell.angle_gamma   90.00
#
_symmetry.space_group_name_H-M   'P 1'
#
loop_
_entity.id
_entity.type
_entity.pdbx_description
1 polymer ?
#
loop_
_entity_poly.entity_id
_entity_poly.type
_entity_poly.pdbx_seq_one_letter_code
_entity_poly.pdbx_strand_id
1 'polypeptide(L)'
;MSLDELMRRLGSVPTRQARFVEEKRMAALAKPLEAQGRLIYARPGHLEKVTESPSLERLVADGDRAWLQTENRTEMVFLPEHPELRALIDAIRGTLGGNLAALEKFYSIDLTGSLEDWRLTLKPKGERVAKYIREITVEGQDAEPRRIETIEADGDTSRMTITPISQ
;
A
#
# COMPACT_ATOMS: atom_id res chain seq x y z
N MET A 1 -15.89 13.80 9.97
CA MET A 1 -15.67 13.13 8.66
C MET A 1 -15.94 11.64 8.80
N SER A 2 -16.66 11.07 7.86
CA SER A 2 -16.93 9.63 7.84
C SER A 2 -15.95 8.89 6.96
N LEU A 3 -15.85 7.57 7.14
CA LEU A 3 -15.02 6.72 6.29
C LEU A 3 -15.47 6.80 4.82
N ASP A 4 -16.78 6.76 4.57
CA ASP A 4 -17.32 6.88 3.20
C ASP A 4 -16.92 8.20 2.55
N GLU A 5 -16.94 9.28 3.30
CA GLU A 5 -16.55 10.59 2.79
C GLU A 5 -15.06 10.64 2.43
N LEU A 6 -14.20 10.12 3.29
CA LEU A 6 -12.77 10.04 2.99
C LEU A 6 -12.51 9.19 1.74
N MET A 7 -13.14 8.02 1.68
CA MET A 7 -12.95 7.12 0.52
C MET A 7 -13.44 7.76 -0.77
N ARG A 8 -14.52 8.52 -0.72
CA ARG A 8 -15.03 9.25 -1.88
C ARG A 8 -14.03 10.30 -2.35
N ARG A 9 -13.40 11.02 -1.41
CA ARG A 9 -12.39 12.02 -1.75
C ARG A 9 -11.14 11.39 -2.35
N LEU A 10 -10.67 10.29 -1.77
CA LEU A 10 -9.54 9.54 -2.32
C LEU A 10 -9.84 9.05 -3.73
N GLY A 11 -11.04 8.51 -3.94
CA GLY A 11 -11.47 7.98 -5.23
C GLY A 11 -11.72 9.05 -6.29
N SER A 12 -11.78 10.33 -5.92
CA SER A 12 -11.99 11.42 -6.88
C SER A 12 -10.71 11.74 -7.68
N VAL A 13 -9.58 11.18 -7.28
CA VAL A 13 -8.30 11.39 -7.97
C VAL A 13 -8.04 10.18 -8.88
N PRO A 14 -8.23 10.32 -10.21
CA PRO A 14 -8.19 9.15 -11.11
C PRO A 14 -6.80 8.60 -11.35
N THR A 15 -5.77 9.42 -11.26
CA THR A 15 -4.38 9.01 -11.45
C THR A 15 -3.50 9.69 -10.41
N ARG A 16 -2.46 8.99 -9.98
CA ARG A 16 -1.51 9.53 -9.01
C ARG A 16 -0.10 9.16 -9.42
N GLN A 17 0.82 10.09 -9.22
CA GLN A 17 2.25 9.84 -9.31
C GLN A 17 2.90 10.42 -8.07
N ALA A 18 3.77 9.63 -7.46
CA ALA A 18 4.43 10.04 -6.23
C ALA A 18 5.82 9.44 -6.14
N ARG A 19 6.68 10.11 -5.40
CA ARG A 19 7.93 9.50 -4.96
C ARG A 19 7.71 8.87 -3.60
N PHE A 20 8.45 7.80 -3.31
CA PHE A 20 8.42 7.19 -2.00
C PHE A 20 9.83 6.97 -1.44
N VAL A 21 9.90 7.02 -0.12
CA VAL A 21 11.05 6.56 0.64
C VAL A 21 10.53 5.53 1.62
N GLU A 22 11.11 4.35 1.62
CA GLU A 22 10.68 3.25 2.47
C GLU A 22 11.80 2.82 3.40
N GLU A 23 11.47 2.66 4.68
CA GLU A 23 12.38 2.13 5.69
C GLU A 23 11.82 0.82 6.20
N LYS A 24 12.61 -0.24 6.10
CA LYS A 24 12.24 -1.56 6.61
C LYS A 24 13.11 -1.92 7.81
N ARG A 25 12.47 -2.25 8.92
CA ARG A 25 13.14 -2.72 10.13
C ARG A 25 12.86 -4.20 10.29
N MET A 26 13.91 -4.99 10.24
CA MET A 26 13.82 -6.45 10.31
C MET A 26 14.68 -6.95 11.47
N ALA A 27 14.15 -7.88 12.25
CA ALA A 27 14.87 -8.40 13.42
C ALA A 27 16.23 -9.02 13.03
N ALA A 28 16.34 -9.58 11.84
CA ALA A 28 17.57 -10.20 11.35
C ALA A 28 18.67 -9.20 10.99
N LEU A 29 18.35 -7.90 10.89
CA LEU A 29 19.28 -6.88 10.43
C LEU A 29 19.63 -5.90 11.53
N ALA A 30 20.91 -5.54 11.62
CA ALA A 30 21.40 -4.57 12.61
C ALA A 30 20.95 -3.14 12.30
N LYS A 31 20.73 -2.84 11.02
CA LYS A 31 20.32 -1.50 10.57
C LYS A 31 19.09 -1.60 9.67
N PRO A 32 18.22 -0.57 9.65
CA PRO A 32 17.11 -0.56 8.70
C PRO A 32 17.60 -0.58 7.26
N LEU A 33 16.78 -1.21 6.39
CA LEU A 33 16.98 -1.11 4.95
C LEU A 33 16.21 0.09 4.44
N GLU A 34 16.84 0.90 3.60
CA GLU A 34 16.18 2.01 2.95
C GLU A 34 16.04 1.74 1.46
N ALA A 35 14.86 2.07 0.93
CA ALA A 35 14.58 1.99 -0.49
C ALA A 35 13.86 3.26 -0.91
N GLN A 36 13.97 3.62 -2.18
CA GLN A 36 13.27 4.77 -2.72
C GLN A 36 12.93 4.54 -4.18
N GLY A 37 11.90 5.22 -4.62
CA GLY A 37 11.44 5.09 -5.99
C GLY A 37 10.16 5.86 -6.24
N ARG A 38 9.30 5.29 -7.08
CA ARG A 38 8.07 5.94 -7.54
C ARG A 38 6.87 5.01 -7.38
N LEU A 39 5.74 5.63 -7.06
CA LEU A 39 4.44 4.98 -7.09
C LEU A 39 3.61 5.60 -8.21
N ILE A 40 2.93 4.77 -8.96
CA ILE A 40 2.02 5.19 -10.02
C ILE A 40 0.71 4.45 -9.81
N TYR A 41 -0.38 5.20 -9.78
CA TYR A 41 -1.72 4.63 -9.65
C TYR A 41 -2.62 5.17 -10.74
N ALA A 42 -3.43 4.30 -11.34
CA ALA A 42 -4.50 4.67 -12.25
C ALA A 42 -5.70 3.78 -12.00
N ARG A 43 -6.88 4.39 -11.82
CA ARG A 43 -8.05 3.55 -11.62
C ARG A 43 -8.43 2.82 -12.92
N PRO A 44 -9.12 1.68 -12.83
CA PRO A 44 -9.77 1.17 -11.62
C PRO A 44 -8.88 0.36 -10.69
N GLY A 45 -7.68 -0.02 -11.07
CA GLY A 45 -6.88 -0.87 -10.20
C GLY A 45 -5.48 -1.15 -10.72
N HIS A 46 -4.87 -0.15 -11.38
CA HIS A 46 -3.49 -0.25 -11.84
C HIS A 46 -2.55 0.41 -10.83
N LEU A 47 -1.58 -0.36 -10.34
CA LEU A 47 -0.58 0.14 -9.40
C LEU A 47 0.80 -0.29 -9.87
N GLU A 48 1.73 0.65 -9.92
CA GLU A 48 3.14 0.34 -10.12
C GLU A 48 3.96 0.89 -8.96
N LYS A 49 4.81 0.04 -8.42
CA LYS A 49 5.81 0.44 -7.43
C LYS A 49 7.17 0.16 -8.03
N VAL A 50 7.87 1.22 -8.43
CA VAL A 50 9.19 1.13 -9.05
C VAL A 50 10.23 1.53 -8.02
N THR A 51 10.99 0.56 -7.52
CA THR A 51 12.07 0.79 -6.58
C THR A 51 13.35 1.03 -7.38
N GLU A 52 13.94 2.20 -7.20
CA GLU A 52 15.13 2.61 -7.94
C GLU A 52 16.42 2.35 -7.17
N SER A 53 16.35 2.42 -5.85
CA SER A 53 17.49 2.21 -4.96
C SER A 53 17.05 1.36 -3.77
N PRO A 54 17.87 0.44 -3.26
CA PRO A 54 19.26 0.13 -3.63
C PRO A 54 19.42 -0.65 -4.94
N SER A 55 18.36 -1.32 -5.40
CA SER A 55 18.40 -2.05 -6.65
C SER A 55 17.07 -1.89 -7.37
N LEU A 56 17.09 -2.00 -8.69
CA LEU A 56 15.90 -1.84 -9.49
C LEU A 56 14.95 -3.03 -9.32
N GLU A 57 13.74 -2.74 -8.85
CA GLU A 57 12.66 -3.69 -8.73
C GLU A 57 11.37 -3.02 -9.19
N ARG A 58 10.50 -3.78 -9.81
CA ARG A 58 9.23 -3.26 -10.28
C ARG A 58 8.10 -4.20 -9.93
N LEU A 59 7.13 -3.70 -9.21
CA LEU A 59 5.87 -4.38 -8.96
C LEU A 59 4.81 -3.68 -9.79
N VAL A 60 4.13 -4.43 -10.66
CA VAL A 60 2.99 -3.92 -11.41
C VAL A 60 1.80 -4.79 -11.08
N ALA A 61 0.73 -4.18 -10.56
CA ALA A 61 -0.52 -4.87 -10.31
C ALA A 61 -1.61 -4.25 -11.17
N ASP A 62 -2.34 -5.08 -11.89
CA ASP A 62 -3.44 -4.64 -12.74
C ASP A 62 -4.57 -5.66 -12.61
N GLY A 63 -5.68 -5.24 -12.01
CA GLY A 63 -6.80 -6.13 -11.72
C GLY A 63 -6.35 -7.30 -10.84
N ASP A 64 -6.52 -8.50 -11.37
CA ASP A 64 -6.20 -9.75 -10.65
C ASP A 64 -4.78 -10.26 -10.87
N ARG A 65 -3.96 -9.54 -11.61
CA ARG A 65 -2.60 -9.97 -11.93
C ARG A 65 -1.55 -9.01 -11.41
N ALA A 66 -0.42 -9.57 -11.04
CA ALA A 66 0.74 -8.79 -10.66
C ALA A 66 1.99 -9.36 -11.33
N TRP A 67 2.93 -8.48 -11.62
CA TRP A 67 4.25 -8.84 -12.17
C TRP A 67 5.30 -8.29 -11.23
N LEU A 68 6.24 -9.16 -10.86
CA LEU A 68 7.38 -8.82 -10.03
C LEU A 68 8.62 -8.94 -10.90
N GLN A 69 9.29 -7.81 -11.14
CA GLN A 69 10.47 -7.75 -11.99
C GLN A 69 11.68 -7.32 -11.19
N THR A 70 12.75 -8.09 -11.30
CA THR A 70 14.08 -7.72 -10.83
C THR A 70 15.01 -7.70 -12.04
N GLU A 71 16.30 -7.40 -11.86
CA GLU A 71 17.25 -7.37 -12.97
C GLU A 71 17.35 -8.69 -13.71
N ASN A 72 17.17 -9.80 -13.01
CA ASN A 72 17.39 -11.14 -13.57
C ASN A 72 16.13 -11.95 -13.77
N ARG A 73 14.96 -11.44 -13.36
CA ARG A 73 13.79 -12.29 -13.24
C ARG A 73 12.50 -11.51 -13.37
N THR A 74 11.51 -12.14 -14.01
CA THR A 74 10.13 -11.64 -14.03
C THR A 74 9.21 -12.78 -13.62
N GLU A 75 8.36 -12.53 -12.64
CA GLU A 75 7.34 -13.48 -12.19
C GLU A 75 5.96 -12.85 -12.35
N MET A 76 5.01 -13.64 -12.84
CA MET A 76 3.61 -13.24 -12.87
C MET A 76 2.86 -13.99 -11.78
N VAL A 77 1.99 -13.28 -11.06
CA VAL A 77 1.20 -13.83 -9.98
C VAL A 77 -0.28 -13.58 -10.27
N PHE A 78 -1.10 -14.63 -10.13
CA PHE A 78 -2.55 -14.50 -10.20
C PHE A 78 -3.06 -14.25 -8.78
N LEU A 79 -3.45 -13.01 -8.51
CA LEU A 79 -3.74 -12.55 -7.14
C LEU A 79 -4.84 -13.32 -6.41
N PRO A 80 -5.92 -13.82 -7.07
CA PRO A 80 -6.91 -14.63 -6.37
C PRO A 80 -6.36 -15.88 -5.70
N GLU A 81 -5.23 -16.41 -6.21
CA GLU A 81 -4.58 -17.59 -5.63
C GLU A 81 -3.62 -17.23 -4.48
N HIS A 82 -3.36 -15.93 -4.28
CA HIS A 82 -2.43 -15.43 -3.26
C HIS A 82 -3.07 -14.32 -2.42
N PRO A 83 -4.09 -14.65 -1.59
CA PRO A 83 -4.83 -13.63 -0.83
C PRO A 83 -3.95 -12.74 0.05
N GLU A 84 -2.85 -13.26 0.60
CA GLU A 84 -1.91 -12.50 1.41
C GLU A 84 -1.21 -11.40 0.61
N LEU A 85 -0.82 -11.70 -0.62
CA LEU A 85 -0.21 -10.71 -1.51
C LEU A 85 -1.26 -9.73 -2.02
N ARG A 86 -2.44 -10.24 -2.35
CA ARG A 86 -3.56 -9.38 -2.78
C ARG A 86 -3.93 -8.39 -1.68
N ALA A 87 -3.97 -8.84 -0.43
CA ALA A 87 -4.29 -7.98 0.70
C ALA A 87 -3.29 -6.84 0.86
N LEU A 88 -1.98 -7.11 0.67
CA LEU A 88 -0.94 -6.07 0.72
C LEU A 88 -1.10 -5.07 -0.43
N ILE A 89 -1.27 -5.56 -1.63
CA ILE A 89 -1.43 -4.71 -2.81
C ILE A 89 -2.71 -3.87 -2.70
N ASP A 90 -3.82 -4.48 -2.27
CA ASP A 90 -5.09 -3.79 -2.15
C ASP A 90 -5.13 -2.78 -1.01
N ALA A 91 -4.32 -2.97 0.05
CA ALA A 91 -4.18 -1.94 1.07
C ALA A 91 -3.65 -0.64 0.46
N ILE A 92 -2.74 -0.74 -0.50
CA ILE A 92 -2.18 0.42 -1.19
C ILE A 92 -3.14 0.92 -2.28
N ARG A 93 -3.46 0.09 -3.26
CA ARG A 93 -4.30 0.55 -4.39
C ARG A 93 -5.74 0.84 -3.99
N GLY A 94 -6.26 0.13 -3.00
CA GLY A 94 -7.60 0.40 -2.47
C GLY A 94 -7.68 1.75 -1.77
N THR A 95 -6.63 2.12 -1.04
CA THR A 95 -6.54 3.43 -0.40
C THR A 95 -6.35 4.53 -1.45
N LEU A 96 -5.41 4.36 -2.37
CA LEU A 96 -5.15 5.36 -3.41
C LEU A 96 -6.36 5.60 -4.31
N GLY A 97 -7.15 4.58 -4.56
CA GLY A 97 -8.34 4.66 -5.39
C GLY A 97 -9.65 4.86 -4.65
N GLY A 98 -9.60 4.93 -3.31
CA GLY A 98 -10.81 5.08 -2.52
C GLY A 98 -11.77 3.90 -2.66
N ASN A 99 -11.27 2.70 -2.85
CA ASN A 99 -12.08 1.50 -3.04
C ASN A 99 -12.35 0.80 -1.70
N LEU A 100 -13.40 1.24 -1.02
CA LEU A 100 -13.76 0.72 0.28
C LEU A 100 -14.06 -0.79 0.24
N ALA A 101 -14.75 -1.26 -0.80
CA ALA A 101 -15.10 -2.67 -0.93
C ALA A 101 -13.85 -3.57 -1.01
N ALA A 102 -12.82 -3.12 -1.72
CA ALA A 102 -11.56 -3.85 -1.81
C ALA A 102 -10.85 -3.93 -0.45
N LEU A 103 -10.87 -2.84 0.31
CA LEU A 103 -10.28 -2.82 1.65
C LEU A 103 -11.06 -3.69 2.63
N GLU A 104 -12.38 -3.61 2.61
CA GLU A 104 -13.24 -4.36 3.53
C GLU A 104 -13.20 -5.87 3.28
N LYS A 105 -12.79 -6.27 2.11
CA LYS A 105 -12.64 -7.69 1.79
C LYS A 105 -11.62 -8.37 2.72
N PHE A 106 -10.55 -7.68 3.05
CA PHE A 106 -9.45 -8.25 3.84
C PHE A 106 -9.27 -7.63 5.22
N TYR A 107 -9.84 -6.45 5.45
CA TYR A 107 -9.56 -5.69 6.67
C TYR A 107 -10.80 -5.16 7.34
N SER A 108 -10.76 -5.06 8.67
CA SER A 108 -11.60 -4.14 9.41
C SER A 108 -10.88 -2.80 9.42
N ILE A 109 -11.63 -1.69 9.34
CA ILE A 109 -11.08 -0.36 9.09
C ILE A 109 -11.55 0.59 10.18
N ASP A 110 -10.60 1.28 10.82
CA ASP A 110 -10.89 2.36 11.75
C ASP A 110 -10.35 3.66 11.17
N LEU A 111 -11.15 4.70 11.23
CA LEU A 111 -10.75 6.05 10.83
C LEU A 111 -10.70 6.95 12.05
N THR A 112 -9.60 7.66 12.23
CA THR A 112 -9.44 8.68 13.27
C THR A 112 -8.91 9.96 12.65
N GLY A 113 -9.10 11.08 13.36
CA GLY A 113 -8.61 12.39 12.93
C GLY A 113 -9.61 13.17 12.09
N SER A 114 -9.11 14.18 11.41
CA SER A 114 -9.89 15.08 10.58
C SER A 114 -9.42 14.99 9.13
N LEU A 115 -10.09 15.69 8.21
CA LEU A 115 -9.68 15.70 6.82
C LEU A 115 -8.24 16.20 6.64
N GLU A 116 -7.82 17.16 7.46
CA GLU A 116 -6.48 17.74 7.39
C GLU A 116 -5.39 16.82 7.97
N ASP A 117 -5.80 15.82 8.76
CA ASP A 117 -4.86 14.90 9.40
C ASP A 117 -5.62 13.64 9.82
N TRP A 118 -5.72 12.70 8.91
CA TRP A 118 -6.46 11.46 9.13
C TRP A 118 -5.56 10.24 9.21
N ARG A 119 -6.09 9.22 9.87
CA ARG A 119 -5.42 7.93 10.01
C ARG A 119 -6.43 6.80 9.77
N LEU A 120 -6.10 5.92 8.83
CA LEU A 120 -6.79 4.66 8.62
C LEU A 120 -5.98 3.55 9.26
N THR A 121 -6.62 2.72 10.07
CA THR A 121 -6.00 1.53 10.64
C THR A 121 -6.70 0.32 10.06
N LEU A 122 -5.93 -0.53 9.37
CA LEU A 122 -6.41 -1.73 8.71
C LEU A 122 -5.94 -2.96 9.49
N LYS A 123 -6.88 -3.74 10.00
CA LYS A 123 -6.57 -4.99 10.70
C LYS A 123 -7.13 -6.16 9.93
N PRO A 124 -6.33 -7.20 9.65
CA PRO A 124 -6.80 -8.34 8.87
C PRO A 124 -8.03 -9.01 9.48
N LYS A 125 -8.93 -9.39 8.57
CA LYS A 125 -10.08 -10.22 8.89
C LYS A 125 -9.71 -11.65 8.57
N GLY A 126 -9.65 -12.57 9.21
CA GLY A 126 -9.35 -13.94 8.84
C GLY A 126 -7.89 -14.29 9.00
N GLU A 127 -7.68 -15.58 9.21
CA GLU A 127 -6.40 -16.11 9.61
C GLU A 127 -5.34 -16.10 8.53
N ARG A 128 -5.76 -16.23 7.28
CA ARG A 128 -4.81 -16.34 6.17
C ARG A 128 -3.99 -15.08 5.98
N VAL A 129 -4.64 -13.92 6.04
CA VAL A 129 -3.94 -12.63 5.94
C VAL A 129 -3.24 -12.30 7.25
N ALA A 130 -3.89 -12.57 8.40
CA ALA A 130 -3.32 -12.32 9.71
C ALA A 130 -2.04 -13.11 9.98
N LYS A 131 -1.84 -14.21 9.27
CA LYS A 131 -0.61 -14.99 9.36
C LYS A 131 0.61 -14.22 8.89
N TYR A 132 0.43 -13.24 7.99
CA TYR A 132 1.51 -12.45 7.39
C TYR A 132 1.50 -10.99 7.83
N ILE A 133 0.31 -10.42 8.04
CA ILE A 133 0.13 -9.00 8.34
C ILE A 133 -0.55 -8.85 9.69
N ARG A 134 0.03 -8.05 10.58
CA ARG A 134 -0.61 -7.70 11.85
C ARG A 134 -1.49 -6.47 11.72
N GLU A 135 -1.00 -5.44 11.08
CA GLU A 135 -1.69 -4.17 10.96
C GLU A 135 -1.08 -3.30 9.88
N ILE A 136 -1.91 -2.54 9.18
CA ILE A 136 -1.45 -1.52 8.24
C ILE A 136 -2.10 -0.21 8.65
N THR A 137 -1.31 0.86 8.70
CA THR A 137 -1.79 2.20 9.03
C THR A 137 -1.49 3.13 7.85
N VAL A 138 -2.49 3.88 7.42
CA VAL A 138 -2.32 4.90 6.38
C VAL A 138 -2.65 6.25 6.99
N GLU A 139 -1.73 7.20 6.86
CA GLU A 139 -1.95 8.57 7.30
C GLU A 139 -1.92 9.50 6.09
N GLY A 140 -2.74 10.54 6.14
CA GLY A 140 -2.79 11.47 5.05
C GLY A 140 -3.42 12.80 5.41
N GLN A 141 -3.52 13.65 4.41
CA GLN A 141 -4.06 14.99 4.50
C GLN A 141 -4.89 15.25 3.25
N ASP A 142 -6.15 15.67 3.43
CA ASP A 142 -7.10 15.82 2.34
C ASP A 142 -7.19 14.52 1.52
N ALA A 143 -7.12 14.57 0.21
CA ALA A 143 -7.14 13.40 -0.65
C ALA A 143 -5.75 12.79 -0.90
N GLU A 144 -4.77 13.11 -0.05
CA GLU A 144 -3.37 12.75 -0.25
C GLU A 144 -2.86 11.80 0.84
N PRO A 145 -2.75 10.50 0.57
CA PRO A 145 -2.02 9.60 1.46
C PRO A 145 -0.54 10.03 1.54
N ARG A 146 0.00 10.08 2.75
CA ARG A 146 1.36 10.57 3.00
C ARG A 146 2.28 9.52 3.58
N ARG A 147 1.73 8.56 4.31
CA ARG A 147 2.52 7.53 4.97
C ARG A 147 1.74 6.23 5.05
N ILE A 148 2.42 5.14 4.75
CA ILE A 148 1.87 3.79 4.92
C ILE A 148 2.85 3.01 5.78
N GLU A 149 2.37 2.51 6.92
CA GLU A 149 3.15 1.67 7.82
C GLU A 149 2.55 0.28 7.85
N THR A 150 3.40 -0.72 7.70
CA THR A 150 2.99 -2.12 7.78
C THR A 150 3.74 -2.80 8.92
N ILE A 151 2.99 -3.47 9.79
CA ILE A 151 3.56 -4.33 10.83
C ILE A 151 3.26 -5.76 10.40
N GLU A 152 4.30 -6.54 10.16
CA GLU A 152 4.15 -7.94 9.79
C GLU A 152 3.92 -8.81 11.01
N ALA A 153 3.40 -10.02 10.80
CA ALA A 153 3.07 -10.93 11.90
C ALA A 153 4.28 -11.32 12.73
N ASP A 154 5.48 -11.33 12.13
CA ASP A 154 6.73 -11.62 12.83
C ASP A 154 7.33 -10.43 13.58
N GLY A 155 6.71 -9.26 13.47
CA GLY A 155 7.15 -8.03 14.11
C GLY A 155 8.00 -7.12 13.24
N ASP A 156 8.39 -7.55 12.06
CA ASP A 156 9.08 -6.69 11.11
C ASP A 156 8.17 -5.54 10.68
N THR A 157 8.75 -4.38 10.41
CA THR A 157 7.98 -3.18 10.06
C THR A 157 8.48 -2.55 8.78
N SER A 158 7.57 -1.88 8.08
CA SER A 158 7.88 -1.08 6.91
C SER A 158 7.18 0.26 7.05
N ARG A 159 7.90 1.35 6.78
CA ARG A 159 7.33 2.70 6.76
C ARG A 159 7.64 3.32 5.41
N MET A 160 6.60 3.61 4.66
CA MET A 160 6.72 4.28 3.37
C MET A 160 6.19 5.70 3.49
N THR A 161 7.04 6.67 3.18
CA THR A 161 6.65 8.08 3.10
C THR A 161 6.45 8.44 1.65
N ILE A 162 5.32 9.05 1.34
CA ILE A 162 4.87 9.33 -0.02
C ILE A 162 4.81 10.84 -0.24
N THR A 163 5.42 11.31 -1.32
CA THR A 163 5.39 12.71 -1.71
C THR A 163 4.84 12.82 -3.12
N PRO A 164 3.66 13.46 -3.31
CA PRO A 164 3.09 13.63 -4.64
C PRO A 164 4.04 14.35 -5.58
N ILE A 165 4.04 13.93 -6.86
CA ILE A 165 4.79 14.59 -7.91
C ILE A 165 3.82 15.54 -8.62
N SER A 166 4.19 16.81 -8.71
CA SER A 166 3.42 17.80 -9.47
C SER A 166 3.48 17.48 -10.95
N GLN A 167 2.35 17.57 -11.60
CA GLN A 167 2.25 17.40 -13.04
C GLN A 167 2.18 18.75 -13.72
#